data_001f409d0eeb39de63876a44f49fa0dc
#
_entry.id   001f409d0eeb39de63876a44f49fa0dc
#
_cell.length_a   1.000
_cell.length_b   1.000
_cell.length_c   1.000
_cell.angle_alpha   90.00
_cell.angle_beta   90.00
_cell.angle_gamma   90.00
#
_symmetry.space_group_name_H-M   'P 1'
#
loop_
_entity.id
_entity.type
_entity.pdbx_description
1 polymer ?
#
loop_
_entity_poly.entity_id
_entity_poly.type
_entity_poly.pdbx_seq_one_letter_code
_entity_poly.pdbx_strand_id
1 'polypeptide(L)'
;MINLNVKLEPLTQEAFEPFGDVIEIDGAKHFSINCGTIERYHDLANLDIDTDHGGRAIVSIMSCNETSKLPYQVKVVERHPEGSQAFFPLDPVPMIVFVAPAGDHPEPKDFRGFISNGRQGVNYRMGTWHMPLISERIGQCYLIVDRAGPGQNCDELHFVDHIVTISD
;
A
#
# COMPACT_ATOMS: atom_id res chain seq x y z
N MET A 1 3.74 8.83 26.43
CA MET A 1 4.12 7.60 25.68
C MET A 1 2.89 6.73 25.54
N ILE A 2 2.40 6.51 24.33
CA ILE A 2 1.24 5.65 24.05
C ILE A 2 1.79 4.31 23.55
N ASN A 3 1.28 3.20 24.11
CA ASN A 3 1.50 1.87 23.59
C ASN A 3 0.23 1.43 22.86
N LEU A 4 0.31 1.26 21.56
CA LEU A 4 -0.78 0.81 20.72
C LEU A 4 -0.41 -0.52 20.07
N ASN A 5 -1.29 -1.51 20.21
CA ASN A 5 -1.19 -2.76 19.45
C ASN A 5 -2.33 -2.79 18.43
N VAL A 6 -1.96 -2.86 17.15
CA VAL A 6 -2.90 -2.93 16.03
C VAL A 6 -2.92 -4.36 15.52
N LYS A 7 -4.08 -4.98 15.60
CA LYS A 7 -4.30 -6.31 15.03
C LYS A 7 -4.56 -6.23 13.54
N LEU A 8 -4.02 -7.18 12.80
CA LEU A 8 -4.25 -7.30 11.38
C LEU A 8 -5.67 -7.79 11.08
N GLU A 9 -6.33 -7.10 10.17
CA GLU A 9 -7.62 -7.48 9.61
C GLU A 9 -7.43 -8.03 8.19
N PRO A 10 -8.31 -8.91 7.69
CA PRO A 10 -8.29 -9.28 6.28
C PRO A 10 -8.43 -8.06 5.38
N LEU A 11 -7.58 -7.97 4.34
CA LEU A 11 -7.67 -6.92 3.34
C LEU A 11 -8.92 -7.15 2.47
N THR A 12 -9.85 -6.19 2.49
CA THR A 12 -11.06 -6.21 1.66
C THR A 12 -11.29 -4.85 1.02
N GLN A 13 -11.98 -4.82 -0.14
CA GLN A 13 -12.35 -3.58 -0.84
C GLN A 13 -13.06 -2.59 0.09
N GLU A 14 -14.07 -3.08 0.83
CA GLU A 14 -14.88 -2.25 1.72
C GLU A 14 -14.05 -1.66 2.87
N ALA A 15 -13.24 -2.48 3.53
CA ALA A 15 -12.45 -2.04 4.69
C ALA A 15 -11.30 -1.09 4.31
N PHE A 16 -10.79 -1.21 3.09
CA PHE A 16 -9.66 -0.43 2.58
C PHE A 16 -10.09 0.85 1.83
N GLU A 17 -11.37 1.01 1.52
CA GLU A 17 -11.90 2.14 0.74
C GLU A 17 -11.39 3.53 1.21
N PRO A 18 -11.29 3.84 2.51
CA PRO A 18 -10.81 5.15 2.96
C PRO A 18 -9.35 5.44 2.61
N PHE A 19 -8.58 4.43 2.27
CA PHE A 19 -7.13 4.50 2.05
C PHE A 19 -6.73 4.39 0.58
N GLY A 20 -7.62 3.83 -0.26
CA GLY A 20 -7.34 3.57 -1.67
C GLY A 20 -8.09 2.37 -2.21
N ASP A 21 -7.46 1.66 -3.14
CA ASP A 21 -8.06 0.54 -3.84
C ASP A 21 -7.33 -0.77 -3.51
N VAL A 22 -8.07 -1.87 -3.45
CA VAL A 22 -7.47 -3.22 -3.44
C VAL A 22 -7.40 -3.73 -4.87
N ILE A 23 -6.21 -4.11 -5.32
CA ILE A 23 -5.98 -4.65 -6.66
C ILE A 23 -6.14 -6.16 -6.60
N GLU A 24 -7.29 -6.65 -7.06
CA GLU A 24 -7.62 -8.08 -7.06
C GLU A 24 -8.58 -8.45 -8.18
N ILE A 25 -8.60 -9.72 -8.53
CA ILE A 25 -9.49 -10.22 -9.59
C ILE A 25 -10.88 -10.61 -9.06
N ASP A 26 -10.98 -10.89 -7.77
CA ASP A 26 -12.23 -11.33 -7.14
C ASP A 26 -13.24 -10.18 -7.11
N GLY A 27 -14.43 -10.43 -7.67
CA GLY A 27 -15.46 -9.40 -7.79
C GLY A 27 -15.21 -8.28 -8.81
N ALA A 28 -14.04 -8.27 -9.50
CA ALA A 28 -13.69 -7.22 -10.43
C ALA A 28 -14.47 -7.31 -11.75
N LYS A 29 -14.65 -6.15 -12.39
CA LYS A 29 -15.16 -6.10 -13.78
C LYS A 29 -14.17 -6.80 -14.70
N HIS A 30 -14.66 -7.69 -15.52
CA HIS A 30 -13.83 -8.38 -16.49
C HIS A 30 -14.56 -8.60 -17.82
N PHE A 31 -13.80 -8.83 -18.86
CA PHE A 31 -14.28 -9.17 -20.19
C PHE A 31 -13.22 -9.94 -20.97
N SER A 32 -13.69 -10.81 -21.86
CA SER A 32 -12.82 -11.60 -22.73
C SER A 32 -12.24 -10.75 -23.85
N ILE A 33 -10.95 -10.93 -24.13
CA ILE A 33 -10.23 -10.35 -25.27
C ILE A 33 -9.54 -11.45 -26.09
N ASN A 34 -8.93 -11.09 -27.21
CA ASN A 34 -8.20 -12.00 -28.10
C ASN A 34 -9.01 -13.23 -28.50
N CYS A 35 -10.24 -13.00 -29.02
CA CYS A 35 -11.16 -14.07 -29.41
C CYS A 35 -11.52 -15.06 -28.31
N GLY A 36 -11.61 -14.56 -27.05
CA GLY A 36 -12.04 -15.37 -25.90
C GLY A 36 -10.93 -16.18 -25.23
N THR A 37 -9.67 -15.95 -25.61
CA THR A 37 -8.53 -16.70 -25.02
C THR A 37 -7.97 -16.08 -23.75
N ILE A 38 -8.34 -14.82 -23.43
CA ILE A 38 -7.83 -14.08 -22.29
C ILE A 38 -9.00 -13.33 -21.62
N GLU A 39 -9.07 -13.44 -20.30
CA GLU A 39 -9.91 -12.57 -19.47
C GLU A 39 -9.10 -11.37 -18.98
N ARG A 40 -9.63 -10.16 -19.23
CA ARG A 40 -9.06 -8.92 -18.73
C ARG A 40 -9.88 -8.42 -17.55
N TYR A 41 -9.27 -8.39 -16.38
CA TYR A 41 -9.79 -7.70 -15.20
C TYR A 41 -9.42 -6.24 -15.32
N HIS A 42 -10.43 -5.37 -15.35
CA HIS A 42 -10.29 -4.02 -15.88
C HIS A 42 -10.49 -2.97 -14.82
N ASP A 43 -9.63 -1.94 -14.83
CA ASP A 43 -9.78 -0.73 -14.01
C ASP A 43 -9.81 -1.05 -12.50
N LEU A 44 -8.76 -1.73 -12.03
CA LEU A 44 -8.68 -2.25 -10.67
C LEU A 44 -8.25 -1.19 -9.65
N ALA A 45 -7.68 -0.08 -10.09
CA ALA A 45 -7.22 1.00 -9.23
C ALA A 45 -7.23 2.34 -9.97
N ASN A 46 -7.50 3.42 -9.25
CA ASN A 46 -7.41 4.77 -9.76
C ASN A 46 -6.05 5.38 -9.43
N LEU A 47 -5.22 5.61 -10.46
CA LEU A 47 -3.92 6.23 -10.30
C LEU A 47 -4.04 7.77 -10.30
N ASP A 48 -3.75 8.39 -9.17
CA ASP A 48 -3.64 9.83 -9.03
C ASP A 48 -2.19 10.26 -9.32
N ILE A 49 -1.97 11.00 -10.39
CA ILE A 49 -0.66 11.54 -10.77
C ILE A 49 -0.81 13.03 -11.03
N ASP A 50 -0.09 13.85 -10.27
CA ASP A 50 -0.07 15.28 -10.48
C ASP A 50 0.72 15.64 -11.77
N THR A 51 0.04 15.54 -12.90
CA THR A 51 0.61 15.84 -14.22
C THR A 51 0.76 17.35 -14.47
N ASP A 52 -0.02 18.17 -13.80
CA ASP A 52 -0.02 19.64 -13.98
C ASP A 52 1.28 20.27 -13.49
N HIS A 53 1.95 19.62 -12.53
CA HIS A 53 3.27 20.02 -12.03
C HIS A 53 4.41 19.13 -12.57
N GLY A 54 4.23 18.55 -13.75
CA GLY A 54 5.26 17.78 -14.43
C GLY A 54 5.45 16.35 -13.93
N GLY A 55 4.48 15.83 -13.18
CA GLY A 55 4.45 14.43 -12.77
C GLY A 55 4.18 13.50 -13.95
N ARG A 56 4.70 12.28 -13.86
CA ARG A 56 4.40 11.17 -14.78
C ARG A 56 4.35 9.85 -14.01
N ALA A 57 3.53 8.94 -14.48
CA ALA A 57 3.53 7.60 -13.95
C ALA A 57 4.82 6.86 -14.32
N ILE A 58 5.35 6.09 -13.38
CA ILE A 58 6.46 5.17 -13.58
C ILE A 58 6.10 3.78 -13.08
N VAL A 59 6.80 2.80 -13.61
CA VAL A 59 6.72 1.40 -13.17
C VAL A 59 8.09 0.98 -12.66
N SER A 60 8.12 0.39 -11.47
CA SER A 60 9.34 -0.09 -10.82
C SER A 60 9.14 -1.48 -10.25
N ILE A 61 10.22 -2.14 -9.88
CA ILE A 61 10.21 -3.38 -9.09
C ILE A 61 11.03 -3.15 -7.84
N MET A 62 10.42 -3.44 -6.70
CA MET A 62 11.08 -3.45 -5.41
C MET A 62 11.34 -4.90 -4.99
N SER A 63 12.52 -5.16 -4.41
CA SER A 63 12.88 -6.45 -3.85
C SER A 63 13.28 -6.28 -2.39
N CYS A 64 12.73 -7.11 -1.51
CA CYS A 64 13.03 -7.06 -0.08
C CYS A 64 14.38 -7.69 0.23
N ASN A 65 15.30 -6.90 0.80
CA ASN A 65 16.64 -7.33 1.17
C ASN A 65 16.73 -7.86 2.62
N GLU A 66 15.74 -7.51 3.44
CA GLU A 66 15.67 -7.89 4.86
C GLU A 66 14.31 -8.49 5.18
N THR A 67 14.26 -9.37 6.17
CA THR A 67 13.00 -9.92 6.67
C THR A 67 12.53 -9.17 7.91
N SER A 68 11.22 -9.01 8.01
CA SER A 68 10.54 -8.52 9.20
C SER A 68 9.50 -9.54 9.65
N LYS A 69 9.35 -9.72 10.95
CA LYS A 69 8.39 -10.68 11.52
C LYS A 69 7.41 -9.99 12.44
N LEU A 70 6.23 -10.56 12.53
CA LEU A 70 5.25 -10.18 13.56
C LEU A 70 5.62 -10.78 14.93
N PRO A 71 5.34 -10.11 16.05
CA PRO A 71 4.86 -8.72 16.10
C PRO A 71 5.93 -7.72 15.62
N TYR A 72 5.53 -6.72 14.83
CA TYR A 72 6.42 -5.75 14.23
C TYR A 72 6.19 -4.35 14.82
N GLN A 73 7.27 -3.71 15.30
CA GLN A 73 7.20 -2.33 15.79
C GLN A 73 7.36 -1.34 14.63
N VAL A 74 6.31 -0.60 14.34
CA VAL A 74 6.32 0.47 13.35
C VAL A 74 7.09 1.66 13.89
N LYS A 75 8.10 2.12 13.17
CA LYS A 75 8.95 3.25 13.55
C LYS A 75 8.67 4.49 12.72
N VAL A 76 8.27 4.30 11.48
CA VAL A 76 8.04 5.37 10.50
C VAL A 76 6.86 5.01 9.61
N VAL A 77 6.12 6.03 9.22
CA VAL A 77 5.13 5.98 8.14
C VAL A 77 5.42 7.12 7.18
N GLU A 78 5.03 6.95 5.93
CA GLU A 78 5.22 7.91 4.86
C GLU A 78 3.91 8.20 4.14
N ARG A 79 3.84 9.33 3.44
CA ARG A 79 2.77 9.65 2.49
C ARG A 79 3.35 10.28 1.24
N HIS A 80 2.61 10.15 0.14
CA HIS A 80 2.96 10.79 -1.13
C HIS A 80 1.91 11.85 -1.47
N PRO A 81 2.20 13.16 -1.25
CA PRO A 81 1.21 14.22 -1.42
C PRO A 81 0.90 14.56 -2.88
N GLU A 82 1.72 14.12 -3.84
CA GLU A 82 1.59 14.47 -5.25
C GLU A 82 1.21 13.27 -6.16
N GLY A 83 0.96 12.10 -5.58
CA GLY A 83 0.56 10.93 -6.34
C GLY A 83 0.13 9.76 -5.49
N SER A 84 -0.61 8.86 -6.10
CA SER A 84 -0.91 7.54 -5.55
C SER A 84 0.30 6.62 -5.68
N GLN A 85 0.30 5.53 -4.92
CA GLN A 85 1.34 4.51 -5.02
C GLN A 85 0.70 3.12 -4.95
N ALA A 86 0.86 2.36 -6.04
CA ALA A 86 0.34 1.01 -6.14
C ALA A 86 1.45 -0.02 -5.94
N PHE A 87 1.14 -1.08 -5.18
CA PHE A 87 1.98 -2.25 -4.99
C PHE A 87 1.22 -3.51 -5.37
N PHE A 88 1.84 -4.37 -6.15
CA PHE A 88 1.31 -5.68 -6.46
C PHE A 88 2.38 -6.76 -6.25
N PRO A 89 2.13 -7.81 -5.43
CA PRO A 89 3.11 -8.87 -5.20
C PRO A 89 3.31 -9.68 -6.48
N LEU A 90 4.55 -9.90 -6.86
CA LEU A 90 4.90 -10.74 -8.02
C LEU A 90 4.93 -12.23 -7.68
N ASP A 91 5.02 -12.56 -6.40
CA ASP A 91 4.88 -13.91 -5.85
C ASP A 91 3.67 -13.95 -4.91
N PRO A 92 2.99 -15.10 -4.76
CA PRO A 92 1.82 -15.22 -3.91
C PRO A 92 2.19 -15.26 -2.41
N VAL A 93 2.59 -14.11 -1.87
CA VAL A 93 2.95 -13.93 -0.46
C VAL A 93 2.07 -12.83 0.13
N PRO A 94 1.47 -13.04 1.31
CA PRO A 94 0.67 -12.02 1.97
C PRO A 94 1.45 -10.71 2.17
N MET A 95 0.80 -9.58 1.90
CA MET A 95 1.29 -8.24 2.21
C MET A 95 0.72 -7.80 3.55
N ILE A 96 1.57 -7.21 4.38
CA ILE A 96 1.16 -6.51 5.60
C ILE A 96 1.07 -5.02 5.26
N VAL A 97 -0.10 -4.46 5.50
CA VAL A 97 -0.43 -3.07 5.20
C VAL A 97 -0.82 -2.36 6.49
N PHE A 98 -0.21 -1.22 6.77
CA PHE A 98 -0.52 -0.38 7.92
C PHE A 98 -0.72 1.05 7.45
N VAL A 99 -1.92 1.58 7.62
CA VAL A 99 -2.38 2.81 6.95
C VAL A 99 -3.22 3.70 7.84
N ALA A 100 -3.16 5.01 7.57
CA ALA A 100 -4.13 5.99 8.06
C ALA A 100 -4.65 6.86 6.91
N PRO A 101 -5.83 7.46 7.03
CA PRO A 101 -6.37 8.36 6.02
C PRO A 101 -5.43 9.54 5.72
N ALA A 102 -5.60 10.13 4.53
CA ALA A 102 -4.92 11.37 4.19
C ALA A 102 -5.24 12.48 5.20
N GLY A 103 -4.23 13.24 5.57
CA GLY A 103 -4.31 14.33 6.56
C GLY A 103 -2.91 14.75 6.99
N ASP A 104 -2.81 15.90 7.67
CA ASP A 104 -1.49 16.45 7.99
C ASP A 104 -0.81 15.78 9.18
N HIS A 105 -1.58 15.33 10.17
CA HIS A 105 -1.05 14.77 11.41
C HIS A 105 -1.89 13.60 11.90
N PRO A 106 -1.69 12.38 11.36
CA PRO A 106 -2.38 11.20 11.87
C PRO A 106 -1.90 10.86 13.27
N GLU A 107 -2.83 10.55 14.16
CA GLU A 107 -2.50 10.00 15.47
C GLU A 107 -2.38 8.47 15.42
N PRO A 108 -1.64 7.81 16.33
CA PRO A 108 -1.50 6.35 16.32
C PRO A 108 -2.82 5.59 16.24
N LYS A 109 -3.90 6.12 16.86
CA LYS A 109 -5.24 5.51 16.86
C LYS A 109 -5.95 5.55 15.49
N ASP A 110 -5.49 6.39 14.56
CA ASP A 110 -6.09 6.54 13.23
C ASP A 110 -5.60 5.45 12.26
N PHE A 111 -4.59 4.71 12.68
CA PHE A 111 -4.01 3.65 11.86
C PHE A 111 -4.76 2.33 11.99
N ARG A 112 -4.89 1.64 10.86
CA ARG A 112 -5.41 0.28 10.74
C ARG A 112 -4.37 -0.62 10.09
N GLY A 113 -4.38 -1.89 10.48
CA GLY A 113 -3.52 -2.91 9.92
C GLY A 113 -4.31 -3.93 9.11
N PHE A 114 -3.80 -4.30 7.94
CA PHE A 114 -4.41 -5.32 7.08
C PHE A 114 -3.40 -6.37 6.65
N ILE A 115 -3.89 -7.56 6.38
CA ILE A 115 -3.12 -8.63 5.75
C ILE A 115 -3.84 -9.10 4.48
N SER A 116 -3.12 -9.14 3.37
CA SER A 116 -3.66 -9.63 2.09
C SER A 116 -3.68 -11.16 2.05
N ASN A 117 -4.46 -11.72 1.12
CA ASN A 117 -4.52 -13.16 0.88
C ASN A 117 -3.34 -13.71 0.05
N GLY A 118 -2.32 -12.88 -0.22
CA GLY A 118 -1.15 -13.24 -1.02
C GLY A 118 -1.34 -13.07 -2.55
N ARG A 119 -2.51 -12.65 -3.00
CA ARG A 119 -2.82 -12.38 -4.42
C ARG A 119 -3.47 -11.01 -4.63
N GLN A 120 -3.54 -10.23 -3.59
CA GLN A 120 -4.04 -8.87 -3.58
C GLN A 120 -2.88 -7.90 -3.54
N GLY A 121 -2.97 -6.84 -4.35
CA GLY A 121 -2.17 -5.63 -4.22
C GLY A 121 -3.01 -4.51 -3.63
N VAL A 122 -2.40 -3.36 -3.44
CA VAL A 122 -3.04 -2.13 -2.98
C VAL A 122 -2.61 -0.95 -3.85
N ASN A 123 -3.46 0.04 -3.95
CA ASN A 123 -3.11 1.36 -4.44
C ASN A 123 -3.43 2.36 -3.33
N TYR A 124 -2.42 2.90 -2.67
CA TYR A 124 -2.61 3.98 -1.71
C TYR A 124 -3.03 5.24 -2.45
N ARG A 125 -4.16 5.81 -2.07
CA ARG A 125 -4.62 7.10 -2.61
C ARG A 125 -3.63 8.19 -2.24
N MET A 126 -3.54 9.22 -3.07
CA MET A 126 -2.71 10.41 -2.81
C MET A 126 -2.86 10.89 -1.37
N GLY A 127 -1.75 11.04 -0.66
CA GLY A 127 -1.71 11.52 0.73
C GLY A 127 -2.06 10.50 1.80
N THR A 128 -2.39 9.26 1.46
CA THR A 128 -2.61 8.18 2.43
C THR A 128 -1.30 7.86 3.15
N TRP A 129 -1.33 7.94 4.47
CA TRP A 129 -0.21 7.51 5.30
C TRP A 129 -0.10 6.00 5.32
N HIS A 130 1.11 5.50 5.10
CA HIS A 130 1.37 4.06 5.09
C HIS A 130 2.77 3.74 5.61
N MET A 131 2.91 2.57 6.18
CA MET A 131 4.21 2.02 6.57
C MET A 131 4.99 1.59 5.33
N PRO A 132 6.30 1.86 5.25
CA PRO A 132 7.16 1.22 4.26
C PRO A 132 6.95 -0.29 4.21
N LEU A 133 6.99 -0.85 3.01
CA LEU A 133 6.72 -2.26 2.79
C LEU A 133 7.66 -3.16 3.58
N ILE A 134 7.10 -4.12 4.29
CA ILE A 134 7.85 -5.17 5.00
C ILE A 134 7.51 -6.54 4.40
N SER A 135 8.43 -7.48 4.54
CA SER A 135 8.23 -8.86 4.10
C SER A 135 8.87 -9.85 5.06
N GLU A 136 8.24 -10.99 5.24
CA GLU A 136 8.82 -12.11 5.99
C GLU A 136 9.80 -12.94 5.13
N ARG A 137 9.92 -12.62 3.84
CA ARG A 137 10.73 -13.38 2.87
C ARG A 137 11.73 -12.47 2.16
N ILE A 138 13.02 -12.83 2.22
CA ILE A 138 14.08 -12.21 1.40
C ILE A 138 13.81 -12.50 -0.07
N GLY A 139 14.01 -11.49 -0.92
CA GLY A 139 13.83 -11.58 -2.37
C GLY A 139 12.36 -11.49 -2.79
N GLN A 140 11.42 -11.27 -1.87
CA GLN A 140 10.04 -10.96 -2.23
C GLN A 140 10.01 -9.71 -3.11
N CYS A 141 9.40 -9.83 -4.28
CA CYS A 141 9.31 -8.75 -5.25
C CYS A 141 7.89 -8.20 -5.36
N TYR A 142 7.81 -6.89 -5.61
CA TYR A 142 6.57 -6.15 -5.84
C TYR A 142 6.70 -5.27 -7.06
N LEU A 143 5.69 -5.30 -7.93
CA LEU A 143 5.50 -4.27 -8.95
C LEU A 143 5.00 -3.01 -8.25
N ILE A 144 5.58 -1.86 -8.62
CA ILE A 144 5.16 -0.56 -8.10
C ILE A 144 4.76 0.30 -9.28
N VAL A 145 3.65 1.02 -9.13
CA VAL A 145 3.25 2.10 -10.03
C VAL A 145 3.07 3.35 -9.19
N ASP A 146 3.87 4.35 -9.44
CA ASP A 146 3.85 5.61 -8.69
C ASP A 146 4.24 6.82 -9.56
N ARG A 147 4.42 7.98 -8.93
CA ARG A 147 4.76 9.23 -9.58
C ARG A 147 6.25 9.51 -9.57
N ALA A 148 6.81 9.86 -10.71
CA ALA A 148 8.09 10.57 -10.82
C ALA A 148 7.84 11.99 -11.35
N GLY A 149 8.66 12.93 -10.90
CA GLY A 149 8.56 14.33 -11.33
C GLY A 149 9.26 15.27 -10.35
N PRO A 150 9.27 16.58 -10.64
CA PRO A 150 9.76 17.60 -9.72
C PRO A 150 8.87 17.65 -8.46
N GLY A 151 9.37 18.31 -7.41
CA GLY A 151 8.69 18.45 -6.13
C GLY A 151 9.09 17.37 -5.10
N GLN A 152 8.66 17.58 -3.87
CA GLN A 152 8.87 16.64 -2.78
C GLN A 152 7.60 15.78 -2.65
N ASN A 153 7.71 14.53 -3.03
CA ASN A 153 6.59 13.59 -3.01
C ASN A 153 6.77 12.49 -1.95
N CYS A 154 7.37 12.82 -0.81
CA CYS A 154 7.47 11.91 0.33
C CYS A 154 7.57 12.73 1.60
N ASP A 155 6.55 12.63 2.45
CA ASP A 155 6.58 13.13 3.83
C ASP A 155 6.70 11.92 4.76
N GLU A 156 7.49 12.05 5.82
CA GLU A 156 7.69 11.00 6.81
C GLU A 156 7.21 11.45 8.20
N LEU A 157 6.62 10.52 8.94
CA LEU A 157 6.27 10.68 10.34
C LEU A 157 6.90 9.57 11.16
N HIS A 158 7.75 9.94 12.13
CA HIS A 158 8.44 9.01 13.01
C HIS A 158 7.74 8.90 14.37
N PHE A 159 7.47 7.68 14.82
CA PHE A 159 6.91 7.40 16.15
C PHE A 159 8.00 7.39 17.23
N VAL A 160 8.47 8.60 17.63
CA VAL A 160 9.54 8.74 18.64
C VAL A 160 9.04 8.61 20.08
N ASP A 161 7.80 9.06 20.34
CA ASP A 161 7.18 9.07 21.68
C ASP A 161 6.07 8.01 21.84
N HIS A 162 5.92 7.13 20.86
CA HIS A 162 4.90 6.10 20.85
C HIS A 162 5.50 4.75 20.47
N ILE A 163 4.96 3.69 21.06
CA ILE A 163 5.24 2.32 20.63
C ILE A 163 4.00 1.81 19.91
N VAL A 164 4.11 1.68 18.59
CA VAL A 164 3.05 1.14 17.74
C VAL A 164 3.50 -0.23 17.24
N THR A 165 2.74 -1.26 17.59
CA THR A 165 3.06 -2.65 17.23
C THR A 165 1.93 -3.23 16.39
N ILE A 166 2.30 -3.93 15.32
CA ILE A 166 1.38 -4.72 14.52
C ILE A 166 1.52 -6.18 14.95
N SER A 167 0.39 -6.86 15.14
CA SER A 167 0.34 -8.29 15.47
C SER A 167 -0.79 -8.99 14.74
N ASP A 168 -0.73 -10.31 14.71
CA ASP A 168 -1.82 -11.20 14.27
C ASP A 168 -3.08 -11.03 15.11
#